data_ddd67860e31b55145374834b58a0c9f0
#
_entry.id   ddd67860e31b55145374834b58a0c9f0
#
_cell.length_a   1.000
_cell.length_b   1.000
_cell.length_c   1.000
_cell.angle_alpha   90.00
_cell.angle_beta   90.00
_cell.angle_gamma   90.00
#
_symmetry.space_group_name_H-M   'P 1'
#
loop_
_entity.id
_entity.type
_entity.pdbx_description
1 polymer ?
#
loop_
_entity_poly.entity_id
_entity_poly.type
_entity_poly.pdbx_seq_one_letter_code
_entity_poly.pdbx_strand_id
1 'polypeptide(L)'
;MALVRNPEHDAPATPERPGGEPEIPHRLLRSVESGSPPRPRERKQRVRWPDAIDVVFEKDPAALNIFEVLLYQGLHAIALHRVAHALYRARIPILPRLVSQVARLLTGGIEIHPGAKIGKRFFIDHGSGIVIGETAEIGANVMLYHQVTLGATGWWKTMGPNRRVKRHPTIEDNVTIGVGASILGPVTIGRNSKIGAMALVLEDVPPDSVVVAKPAELLVLRGKPLPQHQELTQGWEPEYHI
;
A
#
# COMPACT_ATOMS: atom_id res chain seq x y z
N MET A 1 28.82 55.62 22.90
CA MET A 1 29.93 54.81 22.40
C MET A 1 30.01 53.58 23.34
N ALA A 2 29.26 52.53 23.05
CA ALA A 2 29.22 51.33 23.86
C ALA A 2 29.57 50.13 22.94
N LEU A 3 30.66 49.49 23.24
CA LEU A 3 31.24 48.35 22.54
C LEU A 3 30.37 47.11 22.72
N VAL A 4 29.87 46.55 21.62
CA VAL A 4 29.24 45.23 21.53
C VAL A 4 30.33 44.18 21.68
N ARG A 5 30.28 43.35 22.71
CA ARG A 5 31.09 42.14 22.87
C ARG A 5 30.38 40.99 22.16
N ASN A 6 31.13 40.33 21.27
CA ASN A 6 30.80 39.08 20.58
C ASN A 6 31.13 37.92 21.54
N PRO A 7 30.23 36.97 21.81
CA PRO A 7 30.59 35.71 22.47
C PRO A 7 30.85 34.65 21.44
N GLU A 8 32.12 34.44 21.10
CA GLU A 8 32.60 33.23 20.46
C GLU A 8 32.78 32.10 21.50
N HIS A 9 32.38 30.91 21.08
CA HIS A 9 32.78 29.60 21.55
C HIS A 9 32.49 29.15 22.98
N ASP A 10 31.42 28.34 23.06
CA ASP A 10 31.46 27.10 23.81
C ASP A 10 30.44 26.12 23.21
N ALA A 11 30.91 25.32 22.26
CA ALA A 11 30.18 24.16 21.80
C ALA A 11 30.40 23.02 22.81
N PRO A 12 29.34 22.38 23.33
CA PRO A 12 29.50 21.23 24.20
C PRO A 12 30.05 20.04 23.42
N ALA A 13 31.05 19.38 23.99
CA ALA A 13 31.69 18.19 23.49
C ALA A 13 30.68 17.09 23.19
N THR A 14 30.75 16.54 21.96
CA THR A 14 30.01 15.38 21.54
C THR A 14 30.34 14.18 22.43
N PRO A 15 29.37 13.48 23.03
CA PRO A 15 29.66 12.28 23.79
C PRO A 15 30.19 11.19 22.87
N GLU A 16 31.33 10.62 23.18
CA GLU A 16 31.90 9.44 22.56
C GLU A 16 30.92 8.28 22.65
N ARG A 17 30.58 7.67 21.50
CA ARG A 17 29.80 6.43 21.46
C ARG A 17 30.67 5.32 22.04
N PRO A 18 30.17 4.54 23.02
CA PRO A 18 30.87 3.33 23.42
C PRO A 18 30.86 2.34 22.26
N GLY A 19 32.05 2.04 21.76
CA GLY A 19 32.26 1.00 20.78
C GLY A 19 31.99 -0.37 21.39
N GLY A 20 31.11 -1.10 20.77
CA GLY A 20 30.80 -2.48 21.03
C GLY A 20 29.73 -2.89 20.06
N GLU A 21 30.10 -3.44 18.89
CA GLU A 21 29.18 -4.19 18.06
C GLU A 21 28.59 -5.32 18.91
N PRO A 22 27.26 -5.53 18.93
CA PRO A 22 26.68 -6.66 19.63
C PRO A 22 27.19 -7.95 18.95
N GLU A 23 28.01 -8.73 19.66
CA GLU A 23 28.35 -10.08 19.24
C GLU A 23 27.06 -10.91 19.14
N ILE A 24 26.68 -11.25 17.91
CA ILE A 24 25.60 -12.19 17.66
C ILE A 24 26.05 -13.55 18.19
N PRO A 25 25.34 -14.16 19.15
CA PRO A 25 25.72 -15.45 19.69
C PRO A 25 25.75 -16.50 18.57
N HIS A 26 26.91 -17.10 18.34
CA HIS A 26 27.16 -18.18 17.37
C HIS A 26 26.22 -19.41 17.48
N ARG A 27 25.32 -19.42 18.43
CA ARG A 27 24.38 -20.54 18.69
C ARG A 27 23.14 -20.52 17.80
N LEU A 28 22.86 -19.42 17.08
CA LEU A 28 21.70 -19.29 16.17
C LEU A 28 22.03 -19.72 14.73
N LEU A 29 23.27 -20.01 14.40
CA LEU A 29 23.69 -20.42 13.05
C LEU A 29 23.68 -21.94 12.82
N ARG A 30 23.25 -22.75 13.79
CA ARG A 30 23.16 -24.20 13.62
C ARG A 30 21.71 -24.67 13.69
N SER A 31 20.95 -24.51 12.65
CA SER A 31 19.80 -25.36 12.26
C SER A 31 19.13 -24.93 10.95
N VAL A 32 19.88 -24.42 10.00
CA VAL A 32 19.43 -24.52 8.61
C VAL A 32 20.03 -25.81 8.06
N GLU A 33 19.44 -26.93 8.44
CA GLU A 33 19.68 -28.19 7.73
C GLU A 33 19.25 -28.01 6.28
N SER A 34 20.17 -28.34 5.40
CA SER A 34 20.06 -28.33 3.95
C SER A 34 18.95 -29.28 3.47
N GLY A 35 17.71 -28.87 3.65
CA GLY A 35 16.61 -29.41 2.87
C GLY A 35 16.74 -28.90 1.47
N SER A 36 17.02 -29.79 0.50
CA SER A 36 16.98 -29.45 -0.92
C SER A 36 15.69 -28.72 -1.21
N PRO A 37 15.72 -27.58 -1.97
CA PRO A 37 14.51 -26.86 -2.28
C PRO A 37 13.51 -27.81 -2.93
N PRO A 38 12.21 -27.76 -2.57
CA PRO A 38 11.21 -28.63 -3.14
C PRO A 38 11.27 -28.50 -4.66
N ARG A 39 11.37 -29.64 -5.35
CA ARG A 39 11.40 -29.67 -6.83
C ARG A 39 10.23 -28.83 -7.35
N PRO A 40 10.45 -27.94 -8.34
CA PRO A 40 9.37 -27.19 -8.94
C PRO A 40 8.29 -28.18 -9.36
N ARG A 41 7.08 -28.05 -8.79
CA ARG A 41 5.93 -28.82 -9.25
C ARG A 41 5.78 -28.55 -10.75
N GLU A 42 5.79 -29.60 -11.56
CA GLU A 42 5.53 -29.51 -12.99
C GLU A 42 4.32 -28.62 -13.20
N ARG A 43 4.54 -27.52 -13.90
CA ARG A 43 3.51 -26.53 -14.22
C ARG A 43 2.56 -27.23 -15.21
N LYS A 44 1.47 -27.86 -14.71
CA LYS A 44 0.36 -28.29 -15.57
C LYS A 44 0.02 -27.13 -16.47
N GLN A 45 -0.14 -27.38 -17.80
CA GLN A 45 -0.56 -26.36 -18.76
C GLN A 45 -1.79 -25.65 -18.19
N ARG A 46 -1.61 -24.43 -17.65
CA ARG A 46 -2.72 -23.65 -17.14
C ARG A 46 -3.54 -23.15 -18.32
N VAL A 47 -4.85 -23.36 -18.25
CA VAL A 47 -5.78 -22.65 -19.14
C VAL A 47 -5.49 -21.16 -18.95
N ARG A 48 -5.16 -20.46 -20.03
CA ARG A 48 -4.88 -19.03 -19.98
C ARG A 48 -6.19 -18.26 -19.98
N TRP A 49 -6.52 -17.69 -18.85
CA TRP A 49 -7.67 -16.82 -18.67
C TRP A 49 -7.31 -15.38 -19.09
N PRO A 50 -8.32 -14.49 -19.29
CA PRO A 50 -8.06 -13.05 -19.37
C PRO A 50 -7.25 -12.56 -18.19
N ASP A 51 -6.36 -11.59 -18.40
CA ASP A 51 -5.41 -11.06 -17.38
C ASP A 51 -6.05 -10.74 -16.01
N ALA A 52 -7.32 -10.27 -16.02
CA ALA A 52 -8.06 -9.93 -14.82
C ALA A 52 -8.46 -11.17 -13.97
N ILE A 53 -8.58 -12.32 -14.59
CA ILE A 53 -8.91 -13.60 -13.93
C ILE A 53 -7.63 -14.33 -13.54
N ASP A 54 -6.65 -14.38 -14.45
CA ASP A 54 -5.36 -15.01 -14.18
C ASP A 54 -4.67 -14.43 -12.94
N VAL A 55 -4.76 -13.11 -12.73
CA VAL A 55 -4.15 -12.45 -11.58
C VAL A 55 -4.77 -12.89 -10.25
N VAL A 56 -6.06 -13.20 -10.22
CA VAL A 56 -6.73 -13.71 -9.01
C VAL A 56 -6.16 -15.09 -8.64
N PHE A 57 -6.11 -16.02 -9.60
CA PHE A 57 -5.53 -17.35 -9.36
C PHE A 57 -4.04 -17.34 -8.99
N GLU A 58 -3.32 -16.27 -9.37
CA GLU A 58 -1.90 -16.13 -9.03
C GLU A 58 -1.71 -15.57 -7.62
N LYS A 59 -2.54 -14.61 -7.22
CA LYS A 59 -2.36 -13.84 -5.99
C LYS A 59 -3.20 -14.32 -4.80
N ASP A 60 -4.30 -15.03 -5.06
CA ASP A 60 -5.15 -15.55 -4.02
C ASP A 60 -5.10 -17.09 -3.97
N PRO A 61 -4.47 -17.67 -2.92
CA PRO A 61 -4.44 -19.13 -2.73
C PRO A 61 -5.82 -19.75 -2.50
N ALA A 62 -6.82 -18.99 -2.06
CA ALA A 62 -8.18 -19.46 -1.82
C ALA A 62 -9.00 -19.60 -3.10
N ALA A 63 -8.57 -19.02 -4.21
CA ALA A 63 -9.24 -19.11 -5.51
C ALA A 63 -9.06 -20.52 -6.12
N LEU A 64 -10.01 -21.41 -5.93
CA LEU A 64 -9.91 -22.81 -6.37
C LEU A 64 -10.45 -23.03 -7.76
N ASN A 65 -11.49 -22.30 -8.17
CA ASN A 65 -12.16 -22.47 -9.46
C ASN A 65 -12.69 -21.14 -10.03
N ILE A 66 -13.01 -21.18 -11.33
CA ILE A 66 -13.45 -19.98 -12.06
C ILE A 66 -14.77 -19.41 -11.53
N PHE A 67 -15.68 -20.24 -11.04
CA PHE A 67 -16.97 -19.77 -10.55
C PHE A 67 -16.83 -18.96 -9.27
N GLU A 68 -15.91 -19.34 -8.39
CA GLU A 68 -15.54 -18.53 -7.22
C GLU A 68 -14.94 -17.21 -7.64
N VAL A 69 -13.98 -17.21 -8.57
CA VAL A 69 -13.33 -15.99 -9.06
C VAL A 69 -14.34 -15.01 -9.64
N LEU A 70 -15.35 -15.49 -10.36
CA LEU A 70 -16.42 -14.63 -10.91
C LEU A 70 -17.28 -13.96 -9.84
N LEU A 71 -17.24 -14.40 -8.58
CA LEU A 71 -17.94 -13.78 -7.46
C LEU A 71 -17.09 -12.70 -6.74
N TYR A 72 -15.82 -12.53 -7.11
CA TYR A 72 -14.94 -11.55 -6.46
C TYR A 72 -15.40 -10.12 -6.70
N GLN A 73 -15.69 -9.41 -5.61
CA GLN A 73 -16.14 -8.02 -5.65
C GLN A 73 -15.14 -7.09 -6.33
N GLY A 74 -13.82 -7.33 -6.10
CA GLY A 74 -12.74 -6.59 -6.74
C GLY A 74 -12.78 -6.69 -8.27
N LEU A 75 -13.09 -7.87 -8.81
CA LEU A 75 -13.22 -8.09 -10.26
C LEU A 75 -14.39 -7.26 -10.83
N HIS A 76 -15.54 -7.27 -10.15
CA HIS A 76 -16.70 -6.48 -10.55
C HIS A 76 -16.42 -4.97 -10.47
N ALA A 77 -15.74 -4.50 -9.41
CA ALA A 77 -15.37 -3.10 -9.26
C ALA A 77 -14.49 -2.62 -10.41
N ILE A 78 -13.48 -3.43 -10.80
CA ILE A 78 -12.58 -3.12 -11.90
C ILE A 78 -13.33 -3.12 -13.24
N ALA A 79 -14.22 -4.08 -13.47
CA ALA A 79 -15.02 -4.15 -14.70
C ALA A 79 -15.92 -2.92 -14.85
N LEU A 80 -16.67 -2.56 -13.80
CA LEU A 80 -17.53 -1.37 -13.79
C LEU A 80 -16.71 -0.07 -13.90
N HIS A 81 -15.54 0.00 -13.27
CA HIS A 81 -14.63 1.12 -13.44
C HIS A 81 -14.18 1.27 -14.89
N ARG A 82 -13.86 0.20 -15.63
CA ARG A 82 -13.51 0.28 -17.05
C ARG A 82 -14.61 0.94 -17.88
N VAL A 83 -15.88 0.61 -17.61
CA VAL A 83 -17.03 1.24 -18.25
C VAL A 83 -17.11 2.73 -17.86
N ALA A 84 -17.07 3.03 -16.56
CA ALA A 84 -17.13 4.41 -16.07
C ALA A 84 -15.97 5.27 -16.63
N HIS A 85 -14.76 4.72 -16.71
CA HIS A 85 -13.58 5.41 -17.26
C HIS A 85 -13.74 5.69 -18.78
N ALA A 86 -14.26 4.74 -19.55
CA ALA A 86 -14.52 4.94 -20.98
C ALA A 86 -15.52 6.09 -21.21
N LEU A 87 -16.62 6.10 -20.44
CA LEU A 87 -17.61 7.19 -20.49
C LEU A 87 -17.02 8.54 -20.04
N TYR A 88 -16.16 8.52 -19.02
CA TYR A 88 -15.45 9.71 -18.55
C TYR A 88 -14.52 10.29 -19.63
N ARG A 89 -13.75 9.43 -20.31
CA ARG A 89 -12.89 9.84 -21.43
C ARG A 89 -13.68 10.36 -22.63
N ALA A 90 -14.86 9.80 -22.88
CA ALA A 90 -15.80 10.29 -23.88
C ALA A 90 -16.47 11.62 -23.47
N ARG A 91 -16.13 12.19 -22.29
CA ARG A 91 -16.68 13.43 -21.75
C ARG A 91 -18.22 13.42 -21.57
N ILE A 92 -18.80 12.24 -21.37
CA ILE A 92 -20.22 12.13 -21.08
C ILE A 92 -20.47 12.68 -19.66
N PRO A 93 -21.37 13.65 -19.49
CA PRO A 93 -21.64 14.24 -18.18
C PRO A 93 -22.43 13.26 -17.30
N ILE A 94 -22.23 13.32 -15.97
CA ILE A 94 -23.00 12.62 -14.92
C ILE A 94 -22.90 11.10 -14.97
N LEU A 95 -23.11 10.46 -16.13
CA LEU A 95 -23.19 9.00 -16.27
C LEU A 95 -21.96 8.24 -15.75
N PRO A 96 -20.70 8.69 -15.99
CA PRO A 96 -19.53 8.03 -15.40
C PRO A 96 -19.59 7.99 -13.87
N ARG A 97 -20.05 9.08 -13.25
CA ARG A 97 -20.17 9.16 -11.80
C ARG A 97 -21.29 8.28 -11.29
N LEU A 98 -22.43 8.23 -11.97
CA LEU A 98 -23.53 7.34 -11.65
C LEU A 98 -23.08 5.87 -11.67
N VAL A 99 -22.38 5.43 -12.74
CA VAL A 99 -21.82 4.07 -12.84
C VAL A 99 -20.86 3.79 -11.67
N SER A 100 -20.01 4.73 -11.32
CA SER A 100 -19.08 4.55 -10.20
C SER A 100 -19.78 4.45 -8.84
N GLN A 101 -20.87 5.19 -8.61
CA GLN A 101 -21.64 5.08 -7.36
C GLN A 101 -22.44 3.77 -7.29
N VAL A 102 -23.01 3.32 -8.41
CA VAL A 102 -23.64 2.01 -8.50
C VAL A 102 -22.62 0.89 -8.26
N ALA A 103 -21.44 0.99 -8.86
CA ALA A 103 -20.34 0.05 -8.61
C ALA A 103 -19.98 -0.03 -7.12
N ARG A 104 -19.81 1.11 -6.45
CA ARG A 104 -19.54 1.17 -5.00
C ARG A 104 -20.60 0.44 -4.18
N LEU A 105 -21.88 0.65 -4.52
CA LEU A 105 -23.00 -0.01 -3.83
C LEU A 105 -22.97 -1.54 -4.03
N LEU A 106 -22.76 -2.00 -5.27
CA LEU A 106 -22.77 -3.42 -5.64
C LEU A 106 -21.52 -4.19 -5.17
N THR A 107 -20.42 -3.50 -4.90
CA THR A 107 -19.13 -4.12 -4.57
C THR A 107 -18.72 -3.96 -3.10
N GLY A 108 -19.70 -3.69 -2.21
CA GLY A 108 -19.42 -3.61 -0.76
C GLY A 108 -18.55 -2.43 -0.37
N GLY A 109 -18.63 -1.29 -1.08
CA GLY A 109 -17.95 -0.05 -0.71
C GLY A 109 -16.62 0.20 -1.41
N ILE A 110 -16.32 -0.49 -2.52
CA ILE A 110 -15.14 -0.19 -3.34
C ILE A 110 -15.44 1.08 -4.17
N GLU A 111 -14.84 2.20 -3.82
CA GLU A 111 -14.99 3.46 -4.54
C GLU A 111 -13.80 3.73 -5.46
N ILE A 112 -14.04 3.72 -6.78
CA ILE A 112 -13.04 4.10 -7.78
C ILE A 112 -13.59 5.27 -8.59
N HIS A 113 -12.89 6.42 -8.54
CA HIS A 113 -13.30 7.57 -9.35
C HIS A 113 -13.12 7.28 -10.84
N PRO A 114 -14.09 7.65 -11.71
CA PRO A 114 -14.01 7.37 -13.16
C PRO A 114 -12.76 7.94 -13.84
N GLY A 115 -12.15 9.00 -13.30
CA GLY A 115 -10.94 9.62 -13.80
C GLY A 115 -9.64 8.84 -13.50
N ALA A 116 -9.65 7.93 -12.54
CA ALA A 116 -8.48 7.15 -12.16
C ALA A 116 -7.97 6.30 -13.34
N LYS A 117 -6.64 6.23 -13.50
CA LYS A 117 -5.99 5.40 -14.52
C LYS A 117 -5.49 4.12 -13.87
N ILE A 118 -5.92 2.98 -14.37
CA ILE A 118 -5.59 1.67 -13.80
C ILE A 118 -5.00 0.78 -14.88
N GLY A 119 -3.79 0.26 -14.62
CA GLY A 119 -3.05 -0.64 -15.47
C GLY A 119 -3.66 -2.05 -15.58
N LYS A 120 -2.92 -2.95 -16.23
CA LYS A 120 -3.30 -4.36 -16.39
C LYS A 120 -3.00 -5.15 -15.12
N ARG A 121 -3.69 -6.29 -14.93
CA ARG A 121 -3.44 -7.21 -13.81
C ARG A 121 -3.54 -6.53 -12.44
N PHE A 122 -4.38 -5.50 -12.33
CA PHE A 122 -4.71 -4.88 -11.04
C PHE A 122 -5.62 -5.83 -10.27
N PHE A 123 -5.28 -6.08 -9.01
CA PHE A 123 -6.01 -6.99 -8.13
C PHE A 123 -6.42 -6.29 -6.84
N ILE A 124 -7.67 -6.48 -6.46
CA ILE A 124 -8.23 -6.01 -5.19
C ILE A 124 -8.64 -7.25 -4.39
N ASP A 125 -7.99 -7.42 -3.24
CA ASP A 125 -8.33 -8.46 -2.29
C ASP A 125 -9.32 -7.95 -1.24
N HIS A 126 -10.44 -8.66 -1.05
CA HIS A 126 -11.60 -8.29 -0.23
C HIS A 126 -12.27 -6.96 -0.65
N GLY A 127 -11.57 -5.87 -0.68
CA GLY A 127 -11.94 -4.59 -1.30
C GLY A 127 -12.82 -3.65 -0.49
N SER A 128 -13.49 -4.08 0.56
CA SER A 128 -14.36 -3.21 1.36
C SER A 128 -13.62 -1.96 1.84
N GLY A 129 -14.23 -0.77 1.67
CA GLY A 129 -13.65 0.49 2.13
C GLY A 129 -12.47 1.04 1.32
N ILE A 130 -12.18 0.47 0.14
CA ILE A 130 -11.17 1.06 -0.77
C ILE A 130 -11.70 2.37 -1.34
N VAL A 131 -10.81 3.39 -1.39
CA VAL A 131 -11.07 4.67 -2.05
C VAL A 131 -9.93 5.01 -2.99
N ILE A 132 -10.23 5.15 -4.29
CA ILE A 132 -9.27 5.56 -5.32
C ILE A 132 -9.72 6.87 -5.95
N GLY A 133 -8.94 7.94 -5.73
CA GLY A 133 -9.28 9.30 -6.16
C GLY A 133 -9.07 9.57 -7.65
N GLU A 134 -9.61 10.71 -8.12
CA GLU A 134 -9.72 11.09 -9.54
C GLU A 134 -8.42 11.04 -10.34
N THR A 135 -7.34 11.57 -9.79
CA THR A 135 -6.06 11.69 -10.48
C THR A 135 -5.06 10.60 -10.06
N ALA A 136 -5.55 9.53 -9.42
CA ALA A 136 -4.70 8.37 -9.12
C ALA A 136 -4.28 7.66 -10.41
N GLU A 137 -3.02 7.23 -10.43
CA GLU A 137 -2.44 6.44 -11.52
C GLU A 137 -1.87 5.16 -10.93
N ILE A 138 -2.33 4.03 -11.44
CA ILE A 138 -1.96 2.70 -10.95
C ILE A 138 -1.35 1.92 -12.12
N GLY A 139 -0.14 1.44 -11.94
CA GLY A 139 0.62 0.65 -12.90
C GLY A 139 0.07 -0.76 -13.11
N ALA A 140 0.90 -1.59 -13.71
CA ALA A 140 0.57 -2.99 -13.95
C ALA A 140 0.90 -3.88 -12.74
N ASN A 141 0.11 -4.95 -12.56
CA ASN A 141 0.35 -5.98 -11.54
C ASN A 141 0.36 -5.44 -10.09
N VAL A 142 -0.41 -4.38 -9.83
CA VAL A 142 -0.56 -3.79 -8.49
C VAL A 142 -1.63 -4.55 -7.72
N MET A 143 -1.42 -4.74 -6.41
CA MET A 143 -2.36 -5.37 -5.50
C MET A 143 -2.71 -4.43 -4.36
N LEU A 144 -4.01 -4.28 -4.08
CA LEU A 144 -4.53 -3.56 -2.92
C LEU A 144 -5.35 -4.48 -2.04
N TYR A 145 -5.11 -4.40 -0.74
CA TYR A 145 -6.01 -4.99 0.25
C TYR A 145 -7.16 -4.04 0.60
N HIS A 146 -8.13 -4.52 1.36
CA HIS A 146 -9.28 -3.73 1.81
C HIS A 146 -8.87 -2.49 2.63
N GLN A 147 -9.76 -1.49 2.68
CA GLN A 147 -9.58 -0.21 3.40
C GLN A 147 -8.41 0.65 2.91
N VAL A 148 -7.77 0.33 1.80
CA VAL A 148 -6.70 1.16 1.23
C VAL A 148 -7.28 2.46 0.68
N THR A 149 -6.62 3.58 0.99
CA THR A 149 -6.99 4.90 0.47
C THR A 149 -5.87 5.47 -0.41
N LEU A 150 -6.17 5.75 -1.68
CA LEU A 150 -5.35 6.56 -2.57
C LEU A 150 -5.99 7.95 -2.68
N GLY A 151 -5.67 8.81 -1.72
CA GLY A 151 -6.36 10.07 -1.46
C GLY A 151 -5.54 11.31 -1.81
N ALA A 152 -6.13 12.48 -1.56
CA ALA A 152 -5.47 13.78 -1.71
C ALA A 152 -5.27 14.46 -0.38
N THR A 153 -4.24 15.28 -0.27
CA THR A 153 -4.02 16.20 0.85
C THR A 153 -4.36 17.64 0.43
N GLY A 154 -4.83 18.47 1.39
CA GLY A 154 -4.98 19.90 1.17
C GLY A 154 -5.93 20.26 0.02
N TRP A 155 -7.12 19.65 -0.03
CA TRP A 155 -8.13 19.87 -1.07
C TRP A 155 -8.43 21.36 -1.33
N TRP A 156 -8.33 22.20 -0.33
CA TRP A 156 -8.50 23.65 -0.44
C TRP A 156 -7.44 24.32 -1.33
N LYS A 157 -6.24 23.74 -1.47
CA LYS A 157 -5.18 24.27 -2.35
C LYS A 157 -5.50 24.09 -3.83
N THR A 158 -6.40 23.16 -4.15
CA THR A 158 -6.81 22.82 -5.52
C THR A 158 -8.19 23.36 -5.88
N MET A 159 -8.80 24.17 -4.99
CA MET A 159 -10.03 24.90 -5.30
C MET A 159 -9.72 26.11 -6.19
N GLY A 160 -10.44 26.24 -7.28
CA GLY A 160 -10.24 27.36 -8.23
C GLY A 160 -10.11 26.89 -9.67
N PRO A 161 -9.57 27.71 -10.57
CA PRO A 161 -9.47 27.41 -12.01
C PRO A 161 -8.58 26.19 -12.33
N ASN A 162 -7.67 25.82 -11.42
CA ASN A 162 -6.72 24.72 -11.61
C ASN A 162 -7.22 23.36 -11.06
N ARG A 163 -8.51 23.06 -11.17
CA ARG A 163 -9.13 21.82 -10.64
C ARG A 163 -8.54 20.50 -11.19
N ARG A 164 -7.75 20.56 -12.28
CA ARG A 164 -7.20 19.37 -12.97
C ARG A 164 -5.76 19.03 -12.56
N VAL A 165 -5.26 19.64 -11.50
CA VAL A 165 -3.92 19.35 -11.00
C VAL A 165 -3.85 17.93 -10.39
N LYS A 166 -2.74 17.24 -10.63
CA LYS A 166 -2.41 15.96 -9.98
C LYS A 166 -2.43 16.15 -8.46
N ARG A 167 -3.28 15.38 -7.75
CA ARG A 167 -3.45 15.48 -6.30
C ARG A 167 -3.56 14.12 -5.60
N HIS A 168 -3.62 13.02 -6.36
CA HIS A 168 -3.67 11.66 -5.85
C HIS A 168 -2.41 10.91 -6.25
N PRO A 169 -2.08 9.80 -5.57
CA PRO A 169 -0.83 9.08 -5.77
C PRO A 169 -0.65 8.50 -7.17
N THR A 170 0.61 8.26 -7.50
CA THR A 170 1.05 7.37 -8.58
C THR A 170 1.61 6.11 -7.95
N ILE A 171 1.06 4.96 -8.31
CA ILE A 171 1.53 3.64 -7.87
C ILE A 171 2.15 2.97 -9.09
N GLU A 172 3.45 2.72 -9.04
CA GLU A 172 4.15 2.06 -10.14
C GLU A 172 3.87 0.54 -10.19
N ASP A 173 4.52 -0.16 -11.13
CA ASP A 173 4.28 -1.57 -11.38
C ASP A 173 4.71 -2.47 -10.21
N ASN A 174 4.03 -3.60 -10.05
CA ASN A 174 4.33 -4.66 -9.07
C ASN A 174 4.27 -4.19 -7.59
N VAL A 175 3.58 -3.11 -7.29
CA VAL A 175 3.42 -2.63 -5.91
C VAL A 175 2.31 -3.41 -5.20
N THR A 176 2.55 -3.74 -3.94
CA THR A 176 1.53 -4.30 -3.03
C THR A 176 1.26 -3.34 -1.89
N ILE A 177 -0.02 -3.08 -1.61
CA ILE A 177 -0.45 -2.15 -0.55
C ILE A 177 -1.33 -2.89 0.45
N GLY A 178 -0.83 -2.99 1.68
CA GLY A 178 -1.44 -3.71 2.79
C GLY A 178 -2.72 -3.05 3.31
N VAL A 179 -3.46 -3.82 4.11
CA VAL A 179 -4.77 -3.43 4.67
C VAL A 179 -4.73 -2.09 5.39
N GLY A 180 -5.72 -1.23 5.13
CA GLY A 180 -5.88 0.04 5.82
C GLY A 180 -4.81 1.10 5.53
N ALA A 181 -3.85 0.83 4.66
CA ALA A 181 -2.83 1.81 4.32
C ALA A 181 -3.44 3.03 3.59
N SER A 182 -2.94 4.21 3.92
CA SER A 182 -3.38 5.48 3.33
C SER A 182 -2.21 6.16 2.65
N ILE A 183 -2.27 6.31 1.32
CA ILE A 183 -1.29 7.03 0.52
C ILE A 183 -1.96 8.33 0.08
N LEU A 184 -1.44 9.46 0.55
CA LEU A 184 -2.12 10.75 0.40
C LEU A 184 -1.23 11.79 -0.27
N GLY A 185 -1.79 12.48 -1.25
CA GLY A 185 -1.09 13.52 -2.02
C GLY A 185 -0.60 13.03 -3.37
N PRO A 186 0.07 13.88 -4.15
CA PRO A 186 0.60 13.53 -5.47
C PRO A 186 1.95 12.80 -5.38
N VAL A 187 2.06 11.89 -4.43
CA VAL A 187 3.27 11.10 -4.15
C VAL A 187 3.38 9.90 -5.08
N THR A 188 4.60 9.41 -5.27
CA THR A 188 4.90 8.23 -6.10
C THR A 188 5.37 7.07 -5.22
N ILE A 189 4.75 5.92 -5.40
CA ILE A 189 5.24 4.66 -4.84
C ILE A 189 5.97 3.91 -5.95
N GLY A 190 7.29 3.81 -5.80
CA GLY A 190 8.18 3.20 -6.78
C GLY A 190 7.91 1.71 -6.98
N ARG A 191 8.22 1.21 -8.17
CA ARG A 191 7.96 -0.18 -8.58
C ARG A 191 8.54 -1.20 -7.60
N ASN A 192 7.91 -2.38 -7.55
CA ASN A 192 8.28 -3.52 -6.69
C ASN A 192 8.21 -3.22 -5.18
N SER A 193 7.72 -2.05 -4.78
CA SER A 193 7.65 -1.67 -3.36
C SER A 193 6.45 -2.32 -2.68
N LYS A 194 6.57 -2.48 -1.37
CA LYS A 194 5.55 -3.02 -0.49
C LYS A 194 5.21 -2.01 0.60
N ILE A 195 3.94 -1.67 0.71
CA ILE A 195 3.42 -0.80 1.77
C ILE A 195 2.67 -1.69 2.76
N GLY A 196 3.17 -1.75 3.99
CA GLY A 196 2.60 -2.54 5.06
C GLY A 196 1.24 -2.04 5.54
N ALA A 197 0.54 -2.91 6.25
CA ALA A 197 -0.77 -2.60 6.81
C ALA A 197 -0.75 -1.33 7.68
N MET A 198 -1.84 -0.53 7.61
CA MET A 198 -2.05 0.69 8.40
C MET A 198 -1.00 1.78 8.20
N ALA A 199 -0.11 1.66 7.20
CA ALA A 199 0.89 2.69 6.93
C ALA A 199 0.24 3.97 6.39
N LEU A 200 0.71 5.13 6.89
CA LEU A 200 0.39 6.45 6.35
C LEU A 200 1.59 6.97 5.55
N VAL A 201 1.41 7.12 4.24
CA VAL A 201 2.46 7.56 3.32
C VAL A 201 2.11 8.95 2.76
N LEU A 202 2.99 9.92 3.02
CA LEU A 202 2.83 11.33 2.64
C LEU A 202 3.96 11.84 1.74
N GLU A 203 4.95 10.99 1.45
CA GLU A 203 6.14 11.30 0.66
C GLU A 203 6.40 10.20 -0.36
N ASP A 204 7.27 10.48 -1.33
CA ASP A 204 7.65 9.50 -2.34
C ASP A 204 8.39 8.31 -1.72
N VAL A 205 8.08 7.12 -2.20
CA VAL A 205 8.76 5.87 -1.82
C VAL A 205 9.60 5.40 -3.00
N PRO A 206 10.92 5.25 -2.83
CA PRO A 206 11.78 4.74 -3.89
C PRO A 206 11.39 3.33 -4.35
N PRO A 207 11.76 2.90 -5.57
CA PRO A 207 11.57 1.52 -6.00
C PRO A 207 12.21 0.50 -5.04
N ASP A 208 11.69 -0.74 -5.07
CA ASP A 208 12.22 -1.89 -4.34
C ASP A 208 12.28 -1.68 -2.80
N SER A 209 11.34 -0.87 -2.27
CA SER A 209 11.30 -0.47 -0.85
C SER A 209 10.19 -1.19 -0.08
N VAL A 210 10.39 -1.34 1.23
CA VAL A 210 9.36 -1.81 2.17
C VAL A 210 9.08 -0.71 3.18
N VAL A 211 7.82 -0.29 3.29
CA VAL A 211 7.35 0.71 4.26
C VAL A 211 6.42 0.03 5.24
N VAL A 212 6.64 0.21 6.53
CA VAL A 212 5.80 -0.38 7.59
C VAL A 212 5.32 0.69 8.57
N ALA A 213 4.13 0.48 9.13
CA ALA A 213 3.66 1.28 10.26
C ALA A 213 4.35 0.81 11.55
N LYS A 214 4.47 1.72 12.52
CA LYS A 214 4.94 1.33 13.85
C LYS A 214 3.93 0.37 14.48
N PRO A 215 4.38 -0.79 15.00
CA PRO A 215 3.51 -1.72 15.70
C PRO A 215 2.89 -1.09 16.96
N ALA A 216 1.81 -1.69 17.46
CA ALA A 216 1.19 -1.27 18.70
C ALA A 216 2.12 -1.52 19.90
N GLU A 217 2.04 -0.64 20.89
CA GLU A 217 2.78 -0.75 22.13
C GLU A 217 1.85 -1.13 23.30
N LEU A 218 2.33 -1.96 24.18
CA LEU A 218 1.62 -2.27 25.42
C LEU A 218 1.98 -1.26 26.49
N LEU A 219 1.02 -0.43 26.88
CA LEU A 219 1.22 0.63 27.87
C LEU A 219 0.79 0.24 29.29
N VAL A 220 -0.20 -0.64 29.40
CA VAL A 220 -0.79 -1.06 30.65
C VAL A 220 -0.98 -2.58 30.65
N LEU A 221 -0.44 -3.27 31.65
CA LEU A 221 -0.65 -4.69 31.84
C LEU A 221 -1.39 -4.95 33.17
N ARG A 222 -2.55 -5.63 33.12
CA ARG A 222 -3.40 -5.94 34.29
C ARG A 222 -3.70 -4.70 35.16
N GLY A 223 -4.01 -3.57 34.50
CA GLY A 223 -4.32 -2.29 35.16
C GLY A 223 -3.12 -1.51 35.70
N LYS A 224 -1.89 -1.99 35.48
CA LYS A 224 -0.68 -1.28 35.91
C LYS A 224 0.06 -0.74 34.70
N PRO A 225 0.45 0.56 34.71
CA PRO A 225 1.32 1.12 33.68
C PRO A 225 2.66 0.38 33.63
N LEU A 226 3.16 0.14 32.41
CA LEU A 226 4.51 -0.40 32.24
C LEU A 226 5.54 0.73 32.30
N PRO A 227 6.68 0.55 32.99
CA PRO A 227 7.73 1.58 33.11
C PRO A 227 8.44 1.88 31.80
N GLN A 228 8.38 0.94 30.84
CA GLN A 228 8.89 1.09 29.48
C GLN A 228 7.83 0.56 28.52
N HIS A 229 7.69 1.21 27.37
CA HIS A 229 6.84 0.72 26.31
C HIS A 229 7.37 -0.64 25.82
N GLN A 230 6.57 -1.67 25.96
CA GLN A 230 6.89 -2.98 25.44
C GLN A 230 6.28 -3.15 24.05
N GLU A 231 7.11 -3.29 23.04
CA GLU A 231 6.63 -3.64 21.70
C GLU A 231 6.05 -5.05 21.72
N LEU A 232 4.82 -5.19 21.21
CA LEU A 232 4.11 -6.47 21.12
C LEU A 232 4.71 -7.44 20.09
N THR A 233 5.72 -6.99 19.40
CA THR A 233 6.31 -7.66 18.23
C THR A 233 7.79 -7.98 18.40
N GLN A 234 8.24 -8.31 19.62
CA GLN A 234 9.60 -8.80 19.80
C GLN A 234 9.83 -10.04 18.91
N GLY A 235 10.75 -9.91 17.94
CA GLY A 235 11.02 -10.96 16.94
C GLY A 235 10.17 -10.84 15.66
N TRP A 236 9.40 -9.78 15.50
CA TRP A 236 8.64 -9.52 14.28
C TRP A 236 9.56 -9.13 13.12
N GLU A 237 9.52 -9.91 12.05
CA GLU A 237 10.22 -9.60 10.81
C GLU A 237 9.24 -8.98 9.81
N PRO A 238 9.51 -7.78 9.28
CA PRO A 238 8.56 -7.04 8.41
C PRO A 238 8.15 -7.78 7.14
N GLU A 239 8.94 -8.76 6.71
CA GLU A 239 8.72 -9.45 5.43
C GLU A 239 7.44 -10.30 5.37
N TYR A 240 6.86 -10.65 6.51
CA TYR A 240 5.74 -11.60 6.59
C TYR A 240 4.37 -10.94 6.83
N HIS A 241 4.28 -9.61 6.93
CA HIS A 241 3.07 -8.91 7.41
C HIS A 241 2.49 -7.91 6.40
N ILE A 242 2.48 -8.29 5.13
CA ILE A 242 1.82 -7.50 4.08
C ILE A 242 0.44 -8.04 3.80
#